data_f9b59bd876199fd5f49a47d2f1a7ced2
#
_entry.id   f9b59bd876199fd5f49a47d2f1a7ced2
#
_cell.length_a   1.000
_cell.length_b   1.000
_cell.length_c   1.000
_cell.angle_alpha   90.00
_cell.angle_beta   90.00
_cell.angle_gamma   90.00
#
_symmetry.space_group_name_H-M   'P 1'
#
loop_
_entity.id
_entity.type
_entity.pdbx_description
1 polymer ?
#
loop_
_entity_poly.entity_id
_entity_poly.type
_entity_poly.pdbx_seq_one_letter_code
_entity_poly.pdbx_strand_id
1 'polypeptide(L)'
;MSLPKDRNARNALPIWDGCFAYFPDVWAEVAKVSVAGNKQHGLGDKLRWDTTVSTDHRNKGIRHMLDDAAGEVYDDDGTMHLAKALWRIAAALQLRCWARDGRDEHGKPLPVGEIRPSTVSSTVRRCPGCGAFGGAHMDDCMGVGI
;
A
#
# COMPACT_ATOMS: atom_id res chain seq x y z
N MET A 1 7.40 0.70 -11.41
CA MET A 1 6.94 -0.54 -12.10
C MET A 1 6.85 -0.22 -13.58
N SER A 2 7.54 -0.96 -14.41
CA SER A 2 7.23 -0.99 -15.84
C SER A 2 6.32 -2.19 -16.08
N LEU A 3 5.30 -2.03 -16.91
CA LEU A 3 4.51 -3.16 -17.40
C LEU A 3 5.44 -4.20 -18.05
N PRO A 4 5.06 -5.48 -18.08
CA PRO A 4 5.83 -6.49 -18.77
C PRO A 4 6.19 -6.06 -20.19
N LYS A 5 7.43 -6.31 -20.63
CA LYS A 5 7.85 -6.02 -22.01
C LYS A 5 7.23 -7.00 -22.99
N ASP A 6 7.05 -8.24 -22.56
CA ASP A 6 6.35 -9.26 -23.36
C ASP A 6 4.89 -8.87 -23.58
N ARG A 7 4.45 -8.99 -24.85
CA ARG A 7 3.12 -8.57 -25.27
C ARG A 7 2.00 -9.38 -24.60
N ASN A 8 2.18 -10.70 -24.52
CA ASN A 8 1.13 -11.57 -23.97
C ASN A 8 1.01 -11.37 -22.46
N ALA A 9 2.13 -11.30 -21.75
CA ALA A 9 2.15 -11.01 -20.33
C ALA A 9 1.55 -9.64 -20.00
N ARG A 10 1.77 -8.62 -20.86
CA ARG A 10 1.16 -7.30 -20.69
C ARG A 10 -0.34 -7.31 -20.96
N ASN A 11 -0.78 -8.00 -21.99
CA ASN A 11 -2.21 -8.12 -22.32
C ASN A 11 -2.98 -8.96 -21.30
N ALA A 12 -2.28 -9.85 -20.56
CA ALA A 12 -2.87 -10.61 -19.45
C ALA A 12 -3.12 -9.78 -18.18
N LEU A 13 -2.72 -8.50 -18.16
CA LEU A 13 -2.98 -7.57 -17.06
C LEU A 13 -4.12 -6.60 -17.44
N PRO A 14 -5.38 -6.91 -17.15
CA PRO A 14 -6.53 -6.09 -17.53
C PRO A 14 -6.67 -4.88 -16.58
N ILE A 15 -5.70 -3.96 -16.58
CA ILE A 15 -5.63 -2.84 -15.63
C ILE A 15 -6.85 -1.95 -15.74
N TRP A 16 -7.28 -1.64 -16.96
CA TRP A 16 -8.47 -0.82 -17.15
C TRP A 16 -9.72 -1.57 -16.70
N ASP A 17 -10.00 -2.74 -17.28
CA ASP A 17 -11.23 -3.49 -17.03
C ASP A 17 -11.29 -4.08 -15.61
N GLY A 18 -10.15 -4.53 -15.09
CA GLY A 18 -10.05 -5.17 -13.77
C GLY A 18 -9.82 -4.20 -12.60
N CYS A 19 -9.64 -2.91 -12.87
CA CYS A 19 -9.34 -1.93 -11.82
C CYS A 19 -10.13 -0.63 -12.03
N PHE A 20 -9.79 0.16 -13.04
CA PHE A 20 -10.35 1.51 -13.19
C PHE A 20 -11.82 1.51 -13.60
N ALA A 21 -12.24 0.61 -14.50
CA ALA A 21 -13.63 0.53 -14.95
C ALA A 21 -14.60 0.05 -13.86
N TYR A 22 -14.13 -0.71 -12.87
CA TYR A 22 -14.98 -1.15 -11.76
C TYR A 22 -15.30 -0.03 -10.78
N PHE A 23 -14.39 0.93 -10.59
CA PHE A 23 -14.48 1.91 -9.52
C PHE A 23 -14.14 3.32 -10.01
N PRO A 24 -14.84 3.88 -11.05
CA PRO A 24 -14.48 5.17 -11.62
C PRO A 24 -14.57 6.32 -10.61
N ASP A 25 -15.59 6.33 -9.76
CA ASP A 25 -15.79 7.37 -8.76
C ASP A 25 -14.72 7.30 -7.66
N VAL A 26 -14.30 6.09 -7.28
CA VAL A 26 -13.22 5.89 -6.29
C VAL A 26 -11.93 6.54 -6.78
N TRP A 27 -11.58 6.34 -8.05
CA TRP A 27 -10.35 6.94 -8.58
C TRP A 27 -10.44 8.46 -8.71
N ALA A 28 -11.64 9.00 -8.94
CA ALA A 28 -11.88 10.44 -8.91
C ALA A 28 -11.65 11.00 -7.49
N GLU A 29 -12.15 10.34 -6.44
CA GLU A 29 -11.91 10.76 -5.05
C GLU A 29 -10.44 10.61 -4.65
N VAL A 30 -9.77 9.54 -5.04
CA VAL A 30 -8.32 9.37 -4.80
C VAL A 30 -7.49 10.45 -5.51
N ALA A 31 -7.90 10.88 -6.71
CA ALA A 31 -7.24 11.99 -7.40
C ALA A 31 -7.37 13.32 -6.63
N LYS A 32 -8.53 13.59 -6.00
CA LYS A 32 -8.72 14.77 -5.13
C LYS A 32 -7.74 14.76 -3.95
N VAL A 33 -7.50 13.62 -3.33
CA VAL A 33 -6.48 13.48 -2.27
C VAL A 33 -5.09 13.88 -2.77
N SER A 34 -4.73 13.47 -3.99
CA SER A 34 -3.44 13.86 -4.60
C SER A 34 -3.34 15.37 -4.81
N VAL A 35 -4.42 16.02 -5.25
CA VAL A 35 -4.49 17.48 -5.42
C VAL A 35 -4.37 18.18 -4.07
N ALA A 36 -5.13 17.76 -3.06
CA ALA A 36 -5.10 18.33 -1.71
C ALA A 36 -3.70 18.20 -1.10
N GLY A 37 -3.08 17.02 -1.18
CA GLY A 37 -1.73 16.79 -0.69
C GLY A 37 -0.68 17.64 -1.41
N ASN A 38 -0.77 17.77 -2.74
CA ASN A 38 0.15 18.62 -3.49
C ASN A 38 0.07 20.09 -3.06
N LYS A 39 -1.15 20.59 -2.84
CA LYS A 39 -1.41 21.96 -2.34
C LYS A 39 -0.87 22.11 -0.91
N GLN A 40 -1.16 21.17 -0.02
CA GLN A 40 -0.72 21.19 1.38
C GLN A 40 0.79 21.28 1.52
N HIS A 41 1.53 20.60 0.64
CA HIS A 41 2.99 20.54 0.69
C HIS A 41 3.68 21.57 -0.23
N GLY A 42 2.93 22.44 -0.88
CA GLY A 42 3.49 23.49 -1.74
C GLY A 42 4.30 22.96 -2.91
N LEU A 43 3.90 21.82 -3.49
CA LEU A 43 4.66 21.14 -4.52
C LEU A 43 4.51 21.74 -5.94
N GLY A 44 3.83 22.90 -6.05
CA GLY A 44 3.61 23.61 -7.30
C GLY A 44 2.42 23.05 -8.09
N ASP A 45 2.27 23.48 -9.35
CA ASP A 45 1.08 23.16 -10.17
C ASP A 45 1.06 21.73 -10.71
N LYS A 46 2.24 21.12 -10.85
CA LYS A 46 2.34 19.76 -11.35
C LYS A 46 2.21 18.75 -10.21
N LEU A 47 1.19 17.88 -10.30
CA LEU A 47 1.03 16.80 -9.34
C LEU A 47 2.27 15.90 -9.29
N ARG A 48 2.80 15.70 -8.10
CA ARG A 48 3.90 14.79 -7.83
C ARG A 48 3.78 14.20 -6.43
N TRP A 49 4.26 13.00 -6.29
CA TRP A 49 4.38 12.38 -4.99
C TRP A 49 5.82 12.52 -4.48
N ASP A 50 5.98 13.24 -3.38
CA ASP A 50 7.24 13.32 -2.66
C ASP A 50 7.25 12.26 -1.55
N THR A 51 8.04 11.22 -1.73
CA THR A 51 8.12 10.09 -0.82
C THR A 51 8.82 10.41 0.49
N THR A 52 9.52 11.55 0.57
CA THR A 52 10.24 11.99 1.78
C THR A 52 9.32 12.65 2.81
N VAL A 53 8.20 13.22 2.36
CA VAL A 53 7.28 13.99 3.21
C VAL A 53 6.50 13.11 4.19
N SER A 54 6.23 11.87 3.83
CA SER A 54 5.47 10.97 4.70
C SER A 54 5.85 9.51 4.49
N THR A 55 6.31 8.87 5.54
CA THR A 55 6.74 7.46 5.54
C THR A 55 5.78 6.53 6.26
N ASP A 56 4.92 7.06 7.13
CA ASP A 56 4.00 6.28 7.98
C ASP A 56 2.64 6.05 7.31
N HIS A 57 2.67 5.49 6.10
CA HIS A 57 1.46 5.32 5.30
C HIS A 57 0.44 4.37 5.93
N ARG A 58 0.90 3.29 6.60
CA ARG A 58 0.00 2.28 7.18
C ARG A 58 -0.82 2.85 8.33
N ASN A 59 -0.15 3.45 9.33
CA ASN A 59 -0.86 4.01 10.48
C ASN A 59 -1.77 5.17 10.07
N LYS A 60 -1.33 6.01 9.12
CA LYS A 60 -2.17 7.07 8.58
C LYS A 60 -3.39 6.51 7.82
N GLY A 61 -3.21 5.46 7.04
CA GLY A 61 -4.30 4.79 6.35
C GLY A 61 -5.31 4.18 7.32
N ILE A 62 -4.84 3.50 8.37
CA ILE A 62 -5.71 2.92 9.41
C ILE A 62 -6.48 4.00 10.16
N ARG A 63 -5.84 5.13 10.52
CA ARG A 63 -6.55 6.24 11.19
C ARG A 63 -7.73 6.73 10.35
N HIS A 64 -7.52 7.02 9.07
CA HIS A 64 -8.61 7.44 8.19
C HIS A 64 -9.73 6.39 8.06
N MET A 65 -9.41 5.10 8.11
CA MET A 65 -10.43 4.05 8.16
C MET A 65 -11.23 4.06 9.47
N LEU A 66 -10.57 4.36 10.59
CA LEU A 66 -11.24 4.45 11.89
C LEU A 66 -12.11 5.70 12.00
N ASP A 67 -11.66 6.83 11.46
CA ASP A 67 -12.42 8.08 11.42
C ASP A 67 -13.71 7.88 10.60
N ASP A 68 -13.61 7.27 9.42
CA ASP A 68 -14.76 6.90 8.59
C ASP A 68 -15.71 5.94 9.32
N ALA A 69 -15.18 4.92 9.98
CA ALA A 69 -15.98 3.97 10.76
C ALA A 69 -16.68 4.63 11.99
N ALA A 70 -16.14 5.72 12.49
CA ALA A 70 -16.77 6.55 13.53
C ALA A 70 -17.87 7.49 12.98
N GLY A 71 -18.05 7.54 11.65
CA GLY A 71 -19.05 8.36 10.98
C GLY A 71 -18.51 9.67 10.41
N GLU A 72 -17.21 9.93 10.52
CA GLU A 72 -16.55 11.09 9.91
C GLU A 72 -16.19 10.79 8.45
N VAL A 73 -17.11 11.08 7.53
CA VAL A 73 -16.93 10.74 6.11
C VAL A 73 -15.86 11.60 5.45
N TYR A 74 -15.75 12.87 5.85
CA TYR A 74 -14.85 13.86 5.25
C TYR A 74 -13.87 14.39 6.29
N ASP A 75 -12.62 14.57 5.88
CA ASP A 75 -11.57 15.25 6.63
C ASP A 75 -11.68 16.78 6.44
N ASP A 76 -10.96 17.54 7.26
CA ASP A 76 -10.95 19.01 7.30
C ASP A 76 -10.64 19.67 5.95
N ASP A 77 -9.94 18.99 5.06
CA ASP A 77 -9.61 19.46 3.72
C ASP A 77 -10.69 19.15 2.67
N GLY A 78 -11.83 18.58 3.10
CA GLY A 78 -12.96 18.23 2.26
C GLY A 78 -12.77 16.97 1.42
N THR A 79 -11.70 16.20 1.63
CA THR A 79 -11.51 14.90 0.99
C THR A 79 -12.05 13.77 1.86
N MET A 80 -12.54 12.69 1.24
CA MET A 80 -13.09 11.55 1.98
C MET A 80 -12.00 10.77 2.71
N HIS A 81 -12.26 10.39 3.97
CA HIS A 81 -11.35 9.55 4.75
C HIS A 81 -11.03 8.23 4.06
N LEU A 82 -12.01 7.55 3.47
CA LEU A 82 -11.77 6.30 2.70
C LEU A 82 -10.86 6.52 1.48
N ALA A 83 -10.98 7.65 0.79
CA ALA A 83 -10.10 7.98 -0.32
C ALA A 83 -8.65 8.22 0.15
N LYS A 84 -8.47 8.90 1.30
CA LYS A 84 -7.17 9.05 1.96
C LYS A 84 -6.59 7.72 2.40
N ALA A 85 -7.39 6.85 2.99
CA ALA A 85 -6.98 5.51 3.39
C ALA A 85 -6.47 4.70 2.18
N LEU A 86 -7.24 4.69 1.08
CA LEU A 86 -6.87 4.00 -0.15
C LEU A 86 -5.57 4.57 -0.74
N TRP A 87 -5.44 5.90 -0.80
CA TRP A 87 -4.21 6.55 -1.27
C TRP A 87 -2.99 6.12 -0.44
N ARG A 88 -3.13 6.07 0.89
CA ARG A 88 -2.06 5.66 1.83
C ARG A 88 -1.67 4.19 1.65
N ILE A 89 -2.64 3.30 1.45
CA ILE A 89 -2.39 1.88 1.20
C ILE A 89 -1.73 1.68 -0.18
N ALA A 90 -2.20 2.40 -1.21
CA ALA A 90 -1.57 2.37 -2.52
C ALA A 90 -0.11 2.85 -2.48
N ALA A 91 0.19 3.91 -1.73
CA ALA A 91 1.55 4.40 -1.53
C ALA A 91 2.43 3.35 -0.81
N ALA A 92 1.92 2.73 0.26
CA ALA A 92 2.64 1.65 0.95
C ALA A 92 2.91 0.45 0.04
N LEU A 93 1.94 0.07 -0.79
CA LEU A 93 2.09 -1.00 -1.77
C LEU A 93 3.11 -0.64 -2.85
N GLN A 94 3.08 0.60 -3.36
CA GLN A 94 4.03 1.07 -4.36
C GLN A 94 5.48 0.98 -3.87
N LEU A 95 5.75 1.41 -2.63
CA LEU A 95 7.07 1.28 -2.01
C LEU A 95 7.51 -0.19 -1.90
N ARG A 96 6.58 -1.09 -1.57
CA ARG A 96 6.83 -2.55 -1.56
C ARG A 96 7.18 -3.08 -2.95
N CYS A 97 6.45 -2.63 -3.97
CA CYS A 97 6.73 -3.02 -5.36
C CYS A 97 8.12 -2.52 -5.80
N TRP A 98 8.49 -1.29 -5.44
CA TRP A 98 9.81 -0.75 -5.76
C TRP A 98 10.93 -1.53 -5.07
N ALA A 99 10.79 -1.80 -3.77
CA ALA A 99 11.76 -2.60 -3.02
C ALA A 99 11.91 -4.02 -3.61
N ARG A 100 10.80 -4.68 -3.97
CA ARG A 100 10.82 -5.99 -4.63
C ARG A 100 11.57 -5.95 -5.97
N ASP A 101 11.41 -4.86 -6.73
CA ASP A 101 11.99 -4.69 -8.06
C ASP A 101 13.43 -4.08 -8.00
N GLY A 102 14.05 -4.00 -6.81
CA GLY A 102 15.40 -3.45 -6.62
C GLY A 102 15.48 -1.95 -6.91
N ARG A 103 14.49 -1.19 -6.48
CA ARG A 103 14.42 0.26 -6.61
C ARG A 103 14.44 0.93 -5.24
N ASP A 104 14.94 2.16 -5.19
CA ASP A 104 14.88 3.01 -4.01
C ASP A 104 13.45 3.56 -3.75
N GLU A 105 13.31 4.32 -2.70
CA GLU A 105 12.06 4.98 -2.30
C GLU A 105 11.55 6.02 -3.30
N HIS A 106 12.35 6.41 -4.27
CA HIS A 106 11.98 7.29 -5.39
C HIS A 106 11.71 6.51 -6.70
N GLY A 107 11.78 5.17 -6.64
CA GLY A 107 11.57 4.28 -7.78
C GLY A 107 12.74 4.21 -8.75
N LYS A 108 13.93 4.72 -8.39
CA LYS A 108 15.14 4.60 -9.19
C LYS A 108 15.78 3.23 -8.98
N PRO A 109 16.39 2.61 -10.01
CA PRO A 109 17.11 1.36 -9.86
C PRO A 109 18.25 1.52 -8.85
N LEU A 110 18.38 0.57 -7.93
CA LEU A 110 19.54 0.48 -7.03
C LEU A 110 20.78 0.01 -7.82
N PRO A 111 21.99 0.45 -7.45
CA PRO A 111 23.21 -0.06 -8.02
C PRO A 111 23.29 -1.59 -7.89
N VAL A 112 23.84 -2.24 -8.91
CA VAL A 112 24.06 -3.70 -8.89
C VAL A 112 25.05 -4.02 -7.75
N GLY A 113 24.57 -4.72 -6.72
CA GLY A 113 25.34 -5.02 -5.50
C GLY A 113 24.72 -4.49 -4.21
N GLU A 114 23.81 -3.53 -4.27
CA GLU A 114 23.07 -3.00 -3.10
C GLU A 114 21.66 -3.54 -2.95
N ILE A 115 21.30 -4.59 -3.67
CA ILE A 115 20.02 -5.27 -3.46
C ILE A 115 20.06 -5.88 -2.07
N ARG A 116 19.57 -5.12 -1.09
CA ARG A 116 19.29 -5.68 0.23
C ARG A 116 18.24 -6.76 0.03
N PRO A 117 18.53 -8.02 0.37
CA PRO A 117 17.47 -9.02 0.42
C PRO A 117 16.38 -8.41 1.29
N SER A 118 15.15 -8.40 0.78
CA SER A 118 14.01 -7.94 1.55
C SER A 118 14.06 -8.68 2.88
N THR A 119 14.31 -7.96 3.97
CA THR A 119 14.17 -8.47 5.33
C THR A 119 12.69 -8.61 5.68
N VAL A 120 11.94 -9.18 4.77
CA VAL A 120 10.78 -9.93 5.14
C VAL A 120 11.34 -11.23 5.65
N SER A 121 11.66 -11.24 6.95
CA SER A 121 11.88 -12.47 7.66
C SER A 121 10.66 -13.35 7.43
N SER A 122 10.77 -14.23 6.45
CA SER A 122 9.80 -15.29 6.20
C SER A 122 9.93 -16.41 7.22
N THR A 123 10.34 -16.09 8.43
CA THR A 123 10.10 -16.95 9.58
C THR A 123 8.63 -16.82 9.98
N VAL A 124 7.75 -17.21 9.07
CA VAL A 124 6.47 -17.74 9.47
C VAL A 124 6.80 -19.03 10.24
N ARG A 125 6.92 -18.89 11.56
CA ARG A 125 7.18 -20.05 12.42
C ARG A 125 5.96 -20.95 12.30
N ARG A 126 6.16 -22.16 11.81
CA ARG A 126 5.14 -23.21 11.93
C ARG A 126 4.95 -23.49 13.42
N CYS A 127 3.72 -23.56 13.87
CA CYS A 127 3.41 -24.07 15.19
C CYS A 127 3.98 -25.50 15.30
N PRO A 128 4.86 -25.80 16.26
CA PRO A 128 5.45 -27.13 16.39
C PRO A 128 4.44 -28.21 16.73
N GLY A 129 3.23 -27.84 17.20
CA GLY A 129 2.18 -28.80 17.56
C GLY A 129 1.22 -29.16 16.42
N CYS A 130 0.79 -28.20 15.59
CA CYS A 130 -0.20 -28.44 14.53
C CYS A 130 0.26 -28.09 13.11
N GLY A 131 1.47 -27.53 12.93
CA GLY A 131 2.00 -27.16 11.62
C GLY A 131 1.34 -25.95 10.96
N ALA A 132 0.39 -25.26 11.61
CA ALA A 132 -0.32 -24.12 11.06
C ALA A 132 0.55 -22.88 10.92
N PHE A 133 0.24 -22.06 9.90
CA PHE A 133 0.91 -20.78 9.63
C PHE A 133 0.05 -19.63 10.17
N GLY A 134 0.65 -18.74 11.00
CA GLY A 134 0.01 -17.49 11.40
C GLY A 134 -0.40 -17.40 12.87
N GLY A 135 -0.36 -16.18 13.41
CA GLY A 135 -0.45 -15.86 14.83
C GLY A 135 -1.82 -16.00 15.51
N ALA A 136 -2.84 -16.54 14.86
CA ALA A 136 -4.21 -16.63 15.43
C ALA A 136 -4.49 -17.92 16.23
N HIS A 137 -3.52 -18.79 16.39
CA HIS A 137 -3.71 -20.12 17.02
C HIS A 137 -2.94 -20.32 18.31
N MET A 138 -2.44 -19.24 18.95
CA MET A 138 -1.63 -19.43 20.18
C MET A 138 -2.44 -19.79 21.42
N ASP A 139 -3.71 -19.46 21.46
CA ASP A 139 -4.52 -19.67 22.67
C ASP A 139 -5.12 -21.08 22.80
N ASP A 140 -5.29 -21.81 21.68
CA ASP A 140 -5.89 -23.15 21.69
C ASP A 140 -4.88 -24.33 21.71
N CYS A 141 -3.58 -24.06 21.48
CA CYS A 141 -2.58 -25.14 21.44
C CYS A 141 -1.93 -25.47 22.79
N MET A 142 -2.28 -24.78 23.86
CA MET A 142 -1.70 -24.98 25.20
C MET A 142 -2.63 -25.72 26.18
N GLY A 143 -3.66 -26.31 25.70
CA GLY A 143 -4.58 -27.09 26.55
C GLY A 143 -4.71 -28.52 26.10
N VAL A 144 -3.86 -29.42 26.56
CA VAL A 144 -4.22 -30.69 27.20
C VAL A 144 -2.92 -31.42 27.55
N GLY A 145 -2.44 -31.19 28.71
CA GLY A 145 -1.56 -32.12 29.39
C GLY A 145 -2.31 -32.64 30.62
N ILE A 146 -2.72 -33.82 30.54
CA ILE A 146 -2.91 -34.74 31.71
C ILE A 146 -2.23 -36.06 31.32
#